data_4d5f09d0e3e7da5cd1cc05d812dd1989
#
_entry.id   4d5f09d0e3e7da5cd1cc05d812dd1989
#
_cell.length_a   1.000
_cell.length_b   1.000
_cell.length_c   1.000
_cell.angle_alpha   90.00
_cell.angle_beta   90.00
_cell.angle_gamma   90.00
#
_symmetry.space_group_name_H-M   'P 1'
#
loop_
_entity.id
_entity.type
_entity.pdbx_description
1 polymer ?
#
loop_
_entity_poly.entity_id
_entity_poly.type
_entity_poly.pdbx_seq_one_letter_code
_entity_poly.pdbx_strand_id
1 'polypeptide(L)'
;SIIMNAFQKTGEKMTNYRWTICAMLFFATTVNYLDRQVLSLTWDEFIKPEFHWDESHYGTITSVFSIVYAICMLFAGRFVDWMGTKKGFLWAIGVWSAGACLHAVCGIVTEAQVGLHSAAELAGATGDVVVTIATVSMYCFLAARCILALGEAGNFPAAIKVTAEYFPKKDRAYATSIFNAGASIGALIAPLTIPILAKAFGWEMAFIVIGGLGFIWMGFWVFMYDAPSKSKHVNKAELEYIEQDQNEAGAGPKTE
;
A
#
# COMPACT_ATOMS: atom_id res chain seq x y z
N SER A 1 32.62 11.56 32.19
CA SER A 1 33.57 12.34 31.38
C SER A 1 33.66 11.88 29.94
N ILE A 2 33.56 10.59 29.63
CA ILE A 2 33.59 10.06 28.26
C ILE A 2 32.31 10.45 27.51
N ILE A 3 31.17 10.45 28.20
CA ILE A 3 29.87 10.85 27.62
C ILE A 3 29.86 12.35 27.32
N MET A 4 30.40 13.18 28.21
CA MET A 4 30.52 14.62 27.97
C MET A 4 31.47 14.95 26.82
N ASN A 5 32.57 14.21 26.67
CA ASN A 5 33.49 14.39 25.55
C ASN A 5 32.92 13.99 24.21
N ALA A 6 32.01 13.01 24.17
CA ALA A 6 31.28 12.65 22.95
C ALA A 6 30.30 13.75 22.54
N PHE A 7 29.62 14.38 23.49
CA PHE A 7 28.74 15.53 23.24
C PHE A 7 29.51 16.78 22.81
N GLN A 8 30.73 17.00 23.33
CA GLN A 8 31.56 18.12 22.92
C GLN A 8 32.20 17.94 21.54
N LYS A 9 32.36 16.70 21.07
CA LYS A 9 33.02 16.42 19.78
C LYS A 9 32.13 16.63 18.56
N THR A 10 30.82 16.61 18.69
CA THR A 10 29.92 16.71 17.55
C THR A 10 29.12 18.02 17.50
N GLY A 11 28.96 18.73 18.61
CA GLY A 11 28.21 19.99 18.67
C GLY A 11 26.81 19.97 18.06
N GLU A 12 26.39 18.84 17.54
CA GLU A 12 25.14 18.65 16.84
C GLU A 12 24.15 17.82 17.66
N LYS A 13 22.93 18.31 17.72
CA LYS A 13 21.80 17.58 18.30
C LYS A 13 21.43 16.41 17.38
N MET A 14 21.12 15.26 17.97
CA MET A 14 20.66 14.08 17.22
C MET A 14 19.44 14.44 16.36
N THR A 15 19.51 14.13 15.06
CA THR A 15 18.38 14.29 14.15
C THR A 15 17.29 13.25 14.44
N ASN A 16 16.07 13.52 13.98
CA ASN A 16 14.90 12.66 14.18
C ASN A 16 14.33 12.12 12.86
N TYR A 17 15.18 11.93 11.88
CA TYR A 17 14.75 11.52 10.54
C TYR A 17 14.08 10.15 10.51
N ARG A 18 14.44 9.25 11.42
CA ARG A 18 13.76 7.94 11.57
C ARG A 18 12.25 8.08 11.76
N TRP A 19 11.80 9.13 12.45
CA TRP A 19 10.38 9.40 12.64
C TRP A 19 9.70 9.91 11.36
N THR A 20 10.41 10.62 10.51
CA THR A 20 9.95 10.99 9.17
C THR A 20 9.73 9.75 8.31
N ILE A 21 10.67 8.80 8.36
CA ILE A 21 10.51 7.50 7.68
C ILE A 21 9.33 6.72 8.26
N CYS A 22 9.15 6.70 9.58
CA CYS A 22 7.99 6.09 10.22
C CYS A 22 6.67 6.71 9.74
N ALA A 23 6.62 8.03 9.58
CA ALA A 23 5.46 8.74 9.01
C ALA A 23 5.19 8.29 7.57
N MET A 24 6.23 8.08 6.77
CA MET A 24 6.08 7.55 5.41
C MET A 24 5.47 6.15 5.40
N LEU A 25 5.85 5.29 6.35
CA LEU A 25 5.27 3.95 6.51
C LEU A 25 3.79 4.03 6.93
N PHE A 26 3.46 4.96 7.80
CA PHE A 26 2.08 5.24 8.20
C PHE A 26 1.22 5.63 7.00
N PHE A 27 1.69 6.56 6.18
CA PHE A 27 0.97 6.98 4.97
C PHE A 27 0.84 5.87 3.94
N ALA A 28 1.89 5.06 3.74
CA ALA A 28 1.81 3.89 2.86
C ALA A 28 0.74 2.90 3.30
N THR A 29 0.67 2.62 4.60
CA THR A 29 -0.34 1.72 5.17
C THR A 29 -1.75 2.32 5.07
N THR A 30 -1.89 3.62 5.28
CA THR A 30 -3.16 4.33 5.10
C THR A 30 -3.67 4.19 3.65
N VAL A 31 -2.82 4.45 2.68
CA VAL A 31 -3.16 4.33 1.24
C VAL A 31 -3.49 2.87 0.88
N ASN A 32 -2.73 1.91 1.41
CA ASN A 32 -2.99 0.48 1.20
C ASN A 32 -4.42 0.10 1.61
N TYR A 33 -4.85 0.54 2.78
CA TYR A 33 -6.20 0.25 3.29
C TYR A 33 -7.29 1.05 2.56
N LEU A 34 -7.00 2.29 2.13
CA LEU A 34 -7.91 3.05 1.28
C LEU A 34 -8.16 2.34 -0.04
N ASP A 35 -7.12 1.91 -0.74
CA ASP A 35 -7.22 1.18 -2.02
C ASP A 35 -8.02 -0.11 -1.87
N ARG A 36 -7.82 -0.81 -0.78
CA ARG A 36 -8.55 -2.06 -0.50
C ARG A 36 -10.05 -1.85 -0.34
N GLN A 37 -10.46 -0.70 0.18
CA GLN A 37 -11.86 -0.42 0.51
C GLN A 37 -12.67 0.24 -0.62
N VAL A 38 -12.02 0.69 -1.69
CA VAL A 38 -12.75 1.39 -2.77
C VAL A 38 -13.84 0.52 -3.37
N LEU A 39 -13.56 -0.73 -3.65
CA LEU A 39 -14.56 -1.65 -4.21
C LEU A 39 -15.72 -1.88 -3.26
N SER A 40 -15.45 -2.15 -1.99
CA SER A 40 -16.48 -2.43 -0.99
C SER A 40 -17.44 -1.26 -0.77
N LEU A 41 -16.95 -0.03 -0.94
CA LEU A 41 -17.74 1.18 -0.76
C LEU A 41 -18.43 1.68 -2.04
N THR A 42 -18.11 1.10 -3.19
CA THR A 42 -18.66 1.54 -4.49
C THR A 42 -19.47 0.47 -5.22
N TRP A 43 -19.33 -0.81 -4.86
CA TRP A 43 -19.93 -1.89 -5.65
C TRP A 43 -21.46 -1.91 -5.61
N ASP A 44 -22.06 -1.73 -4.44
CA ASP A 44 -23.50 -1.89 -4.25
C ASP A 44 -24.30 -0.75 -4.90
N GLU A 45 -23.85 0.48 -4.74
CA GLU A 45 -24.55 1.66 -5.24
C GLU A 45 -24.22 1.98 -6.70
N PHE A 46 -22.98 1.80 -7.14
CA PHE A 46 -22.49 2.28 -8.44
C PHE A 46 -22.20 1.17 -9.45
N ILE A 47 -21.51 0.12 -9.03
CA ILE A 47 -20.98 -0.92 -9.92
C ILE A 47 -22.04 -1.98 -10.21
N LYS A 48 -22.76 -2.41 -9.19
CA LYS A 48 -23.85 -3.40 -9.30
C LYS A 48 -24.92 -3.01 -10.33
N PRO A 49 -25.46 -1.78 -10.32
CA PRO A 49 -26.45 -1.40 -11.35
C PRO A 49 -25.88 -1.34 -12.76
N GLU A 50 -24.63 -0.92 -12.93
CA GLU A 50 -23.99 -0.79 -14.24
C GLU A 50 -23.70 -2.14 -14.87
N PHE A 51 -23.19 -3.11 -14.10
CA PHE A 51 -22.75 -4.41 -14.59
C PHE A 51 -23.72 -5.56 -14.29
N HIS A 52 -24.84 -5.27 -13.69
CA HIS A 52 -25.86 -6.27 -13.32
C HIS A 52 -25.33 -7.37 -12.39
N TRP A 53 -24.49 -6.96 -11.43
CA TRP A 53 -23.96 -7.88 -10.45
C TRP A 53 -24.99 -8.23 -9.38
N ASP A 54 -24.82 -9.42 -8.83
CA ASP A 54 -25.44 -9.83 -7.58
C ASP A 54 -24.34 -10.08 -6.51
N GLU A 55 -24.75 -10.50 -5.34
CA GLU A 55 -23.81 -10.78 -4.25
C GLU A 55 -22.82 -11.89 -4.57
N SER A 56 -23.19 -12.83 -5.47
CA SER A 56 -22.28 -13.92 -5.84
C SER A 56 -21.10 -13.44 -6.69
N HIS A 57 -21.31 -12.46 -7.56
CA HIS A 57 -20.23 -11.83 -8.33
C HIS A 57 -19.24 -11.13 -7.39
N TYR A 58 -19.72 -10.29 -6.49
CA TYR A 58 -18.89 -9.59 -5.49
C TYR A 58 -18.20 -10.58 -4.55
N GLY A 59 -18.92 -11.59 -4.07
CA GLY A 59 -18.38 -12.63 -3.20
C GLY A 59 -17.27 -13.44 -3.88
N THR A 60 -17.38 -13.74 -5.16
CA THR A 60 -16.32 -14.40 -5.94
C THR A 60 -15.07 -13.53 -6.01
N ILE A 61 -15.23 -12.25 -6.31
CA ILE A 61 -14.10 -11.30 -6.38
C ILE A 61 -13.39 -11.19 -5.04
N THR A 62 -14.12 -11.00 -3.95
CA THR A 62 -13.55 -10.85 -2.62
C THR A 62 -12.89 -12.13 -2.12
N SER A 63 -13.47 -13.30 -2.40
CA SER A 63 -12.91 -14.59 -2.02
C SER A 63 -11.60 -14.87 -2.75
N VAL A 64 -11.56 -14.65 -4.05
CA VAL A 64 -10.34 -14.84 -4.85
C VAL A 64 -9.26 -13.84 -4.43
N PHE A 65 -9.63 -12.58 -4.19
CA PHE A 65 -8.71 -11.59 -3.65
C PHE A 65 -8.05 -12.07 -2.35
N SER A 66 -8.84 -12.56 -1.42
CA SER A 66 -8.34 -13.04 -0.12
C SER A 66 -7.38 -14.22 -0.28
N ILE A 67 -7.70 -15.16 -1.17
CA ILE A 67 -6.84 -16.32 -1.44
C ILE A 67 -5.52 -15.88 -2.07
N VAL A 68 -5.57 -15.04 -3.10
CA VAL A 68 -4.39 -14.54 -3.79
C VAL A 68 -3.52 -13.71 -2.84
N TYR A 69 -4.14 -12.86 -2.03
CA TYR A 69 -3.46 -12.06 -1.02
C TYR A 69 -2.71 -12.95 -0.01
N ALA A 70 -3.38 -13.99 0.51
CA ALA A 70 -2.78 -14.92 1.45
C ALA A 70 -1.57 -15.66 0.84
N ILE A 71 -1.70 -16.11 -0.41
CA ILE A 71 -0.59 -16.76 -1.14
C ILE A 71 0.57 -15.78 -1.34
N CYS A 72 0.28 -14.55 -1.77
CA CYS A 72 1.30 -13.51 -1.99
C CYS A 72 2.01 -13.14 -0.70
N MET A 73 1.32 -13.14 0.44
CA MET A 73 1.94 -12.88 1.75
C MET A 73 3.04 -13.89 2.10
N LEU A 74 2.93 -15.12 1.64
CA LEU A 74 3.97 -16.15 1.88
C LEU A 74 5.29 -15.84 1.16
N PHE A 75 5.23 -15.12 0.03
CA PHE A 75 6.39 -14.84 -0.83
C PHE A 75 6.85 -13.38 -0.75
N ALA A 76 6.03 -12.48 -0.25
CA ALA A 76 6.27 -11.03 -0.26
C ALA A 76 7.55 -10.65 0.50
N GLY A 77 7.80 -11.26 1.64
CA GLY A 77 9.00 -11.02 2.43
C GLY A 77 10.27 -11.38 1.68
N ARG A 78 10.28 -12.52 0.99
CA ARG A 78 11.41 -12.95 0.16
C ARG A 78 11.65 -12.02 -1.02
N PHE A 79 10.57 -11.55 -1.63
CA PHE A 79 10.66 -10.58 -2.73
C PHE A 79 11.31 -9.28 -2.27
N VAL A 80 10.88 -8.73 -1.13
CA VAL A 80 11.46 -7.50 -0.57
C VAL A 80 12.93 -7.70 -0.20
N ASP A 81 13.28 -8.84 0.37
CA ASP A 81 14.66 -9.17 0.71
C ASP A 81 15.54 -9.27 -0.55
N TRP A 82 15.03 -9.89 -1.60
CA TRP A 82 15.73 -10.04 -2.87
C TRP A 82 15.93 -8.70 -3.61
N MET A 83 14.88 -7.87 -3.69
CA MET A 83 14.94 -6.58 -4.39
C MET A 83 15.68 -5.49 -3.61
N GLY A 84 15.78 -5.64 -2.30
CA GLY A 84 16.21 -4.57 -1.40
C GLY A 84 15.04 -3.69 -0.97
N THR A 85 15.21 -3.01 0.15
CA THR A 85 14.13 -2.28 0.82
C THR A 85 13.53 -1.17 -0.04
N LYS A 86 14.38 -0.30 -0.61
CA LYS A 86 13.92 0.84 -1.41
C LYS A 86 13.14 0.39 -2.64
N LYS A 87 13.76 -0.46 -3.46
CA LYS A 87 13.17 -0.97 -4.70
C LYS A 87 11.99 -1.89 -4.44
N GLY A 88 12.10 -2.77 -3.44
CA GLY A 88 11.02 -3.69 -3.08
C GLY A 88 9.75 -2.96 -2.68
N PHE A 89 9.87 -1.91 -1.89
CA PHE A 89 8.73 -1.09 -1.50
C PHE A 89 8.15 -0.32 -2.70
N LEU A 90 9.01 0.25 -3.55
CA LEU A 90 8.56 0.94 -4.77
C LEU A 90 7.80 0.01 -5.70
N TRP A 91 8.30 -1.22 -5.93
CA TRP A 91 7.61 -2.21 -6.74
C TRP A 91 6.26 -2.60 -6.14
N ALA A 92 6.21 -2.85 -4.84
CA ALA A 92 4.97 -3.20 -4.14
C ALA A 92 3.91 -2.11 -4.32
N ILE A 93 4.26 -0.86 -4.05
CA ILE A 93 3.33 0.28 -4.18
C ILE A 93 2.98 0.53 -5.64
N GLY A 94 3.93 0.46 -6.56
CA GLY A 94 3.67 0.62 -7.99
C GLY A 94 2.69 -0.40 -8.51
N VAL A 95 2.85 -1.66 -8.13
CA VAL A 95 1.95 -2.75 -8.54
C VAL A 95 0.56 -2.56 -7.94
N TRP A 96 0.44 -2.27 -6.64
CA TRP A 96 -0.90 -2.09 -6.07
C TRP A 96 -1.60 -0.84 -6.58
N SER A 97 -0.86 0.26 -6.79
CA SER A 97 -1.44 1.50 -7.32
C SER A 97 -1.89 1.32 -8.78
N ALA A 98 -1.12 0.60 -9.58
CA ALA A 98 -1.51 0.23 -10.94
C ALA A 98 -2.76 -0.67 -10.92
N GLY A 99 -2.81 -1.66 -10.03
CA GLY A 99 -3.96 -2.53 -9.85
C GLY A 99 -5.22 -1.76 -9.45
N ALA A 100 -5.08 -0.80 -8.52
CA ALA A 100 -6.17 0.08 -8.13
C ALA A 100 -6.72 0.88 -9.32
N CYS A 101 -5.84 1.52 -10.08
CA CYS A 101 -6.23 2.31 -11.26
C CYS A 101 -6.84 1.44 -12.38
N LEU A 102 -6.39 0.19 -12.53
CA LEU A 102 -6.93 -0.73 -13.54
C LEU A 102 -8.41 -1.05 -13.32
N HIS A 103 -8.92 -0.95 -12.10
CA HIS A 103 -10.36 -1.09 -11.87
C HIS A 103 -11.17 -0.07 -12.66
N ALA A 104 -10.63 1.12 -12.87
CA ALA A 104 -11.32 2.21 -13.57
C ALA A 104 -11.55 1.93 -15.05
N VAL A 105 -10.77 1.04 -15.68
CA VAL A 105 -10.92 0.69 -17.09
C VAL A 105 -11.81 -0.54 -17.33
N CYS A 106 -12.27 -1.19 -16.28
CA CYS A 106 -13.09 -2.39 -16.39
C CYS A 106 -14.41 -2.14 -17.13
N GLY A 107 -15.00 -0.96 -16.97
CA GLY A 107 -16.20 -0.56 -17.71
C GLY A 107 -15.95 -0.48 -19.21
N ILE A 108 -14.88 0.17 -19.61
CA ILE A 108 -14.49 0.33 -21.01
C ILE A 108 -14.20 -1.03 -21.66
N VAL A 109 -13.50 -1.91 -20.97
CA VAL A 109 -13.19 -3.27 -21.45
C VAL A 109 -14.47 -4.07 -21.62
N THR A 110 -15.39 -3.99 -20.67
CA THR A 110 -16.69 -4.68 -20.75
C THR A 110 -17.52 -4.16 -21.93
N GLU A 111 -17.60 -2.85 -22.12
CA GLU A 111 -18.26 -2.22 -23.27
C GLU A 111 -17.72 -2.77 -24.60
N ALA A 112 -16.40 -2.80 -24.74
CA ALA A 112 -15.73 -3.30 -25.94
C ALA A 112 -16.04 -4.77 -26.22
N GLN A 113 -16.09 -5.60 -25.19
CA GLN A 113 -16.34 -7.04 -25.31
C GLN A 113 -17.79 -7.37 -25.69
N VAL A 114 -18.75 -6.58 -25.22
CA VAL A 114 -20.17 -6.83 -25.46
C VAL A 114 -20.76 -5.97 -26.60
N GLY A 115 -19.96 -5.08 -27.18
CA GLY A 115 -20.38 -4.23 -28.29
C GLY A 115 -21.28 -3.07 -27.92
N LEU A 116 -21.22 -2.62 -26.66
CA LEU A 116 -21.89 -1.42 -26.15
C LEU A 116 -20.89 -0.27 -26.02
N HIS A 117 -21.40 0.97 -25.89
CA HIS A 117 -20.55 2.17 -26.02
C HIS A 117 -20.57 3.11 -24.83
N SER A 118 -21.37 2.84 -23.80
CA SER A 118 -21.45 3.70 -22.61
C SER A 118 -21.89 2.94 -21.36
N ALA A 119 -21.62 3.53 -20.20
CA ALA A 119 -22.11 3.03 -18.93
C ALA A 119 -23.63 2.97 -18.87
N ALA A 120 -24.31 3.95 -19.47
CA ALA A 120 -25.77 3.98 -19.55
C ALA A 120 -26.32 2.83 -20.38
N GLU A 121 -25.65 2.48 -21.48
CA GLU A 121 -26.03 1.31 -22.31
C GLU A 121 -25.83 0.00 -21.56
N LEU A 122 -24.74 -0.14 -20.78
CA LEU A 122 -24.51 -1.30 -19.92
C LEU A 122 -25.63 -1.43 -18.88
N ALA A 123 -25.92 -0.36 -18.16
CA ALA A 123 -26.92 -0.34 -17.10
C ALA A 123 -28.34 -0.60 -17.64
N GLY A 124 -28.67 -0.08 -18.83
CA GLY A 124 -29.96 -0.23 -19.49
C GLY A 124 -30.15 -1.52 -20.28
N ALA A 125 -29.12 -2.36 -20.36
CA ALA A 125 -29.18 -3.62 -21.12
C ALA A 125 -30.18 -4.61 -20.52
N THR A 126 -30.80 -5.41 -21.39
CA THR A 126 -31.79 -6.43 -21.02
C THR A 126 -31.55 -7.72 -21.82
N GLY A 127 -32.10 -8.83 -21.33
CA GLY A 127 -31.98 -10.12 -21.99
C GLY A 127 -30.65 -10.83 -21.72
N ASP A 128 -30.21 -11.66 -22.67
CA ASP A 128 -29.06 -12.55 -22.50
C ASP A 128 -27.73 -11.81 -22.35
N VAL A 129 -27.62 -10.59 -22.88
CA VAL A 129 -26.41 -9.78 -22.78
C VAL A 129 -26.09 -9.39 -21.33
N VAL A 130 -27.09 -9.33 -20.46
CA VAL A 130 -26.93 -9.02 -19.03
C VAL A 130 -25.97 -10.01 -18.34
N VAL A 131 -26.13 -11.30 -18.63
CA VAL A 131 -25.25 -12.36 -18.09
C VAL A 131 -23.81 -12.16 -18.58
N THR A 132 -23.65 -11.85 -19.85
CA THR A 132 -22.33 -11.60 -20.44
C THR A 132 -21.67 -10.37 -19.83
N ILE A 133 -22.39 -9.27 -19.65
CA ILE A 133 -21.91 -8.05 -19.00
C ILE A 133 -21.42 -8.37 -17.59
N ALA A 134 -22.22 -9.04 -16.79
CA ALA A 134 -21.86 -9.40 -15.42
C ALA A 134 -20.62 -10.29 -15.37
N THR A 135 -20.53 -11.29 -16.23
CA THR A 135 -19.41 -12.23 -16.27
C THR A 135 -18.11 -11.56 -16.72
N VAL A 136 -18.15 -10.83 -17.83
CA VAL A 136 -16.96 -10.14 -18.38
C VAL A 136 -16.43 -9.11 -17.37
N SER A 137 -17.31 -8.28 -16.83
CA SER A 137 -16.92 -7.27 -15.85
C SER A 137 -16.38 -7.90 -14.56
N MET A 138 -16.98 -8.98 -14.08
CA MET A 138 -16.48 -9.73 -12.92
C MET A 138 -15.04 -10.19 -13.14
N TYR A 139 -14.73 -10.78 -14.29
CA TYR A 139 -13.37 -11.22 -14.59
C TYR A 139 -12.39 -10.06 -14.73
N CYS A 140 -12.81 -8.92 -15.27
CA CYS A 140 -11.98 -7.72 -15.34
C CYS A 140 -11.63 -7.19 -13.95
N PHE A 141 -12.63 -7.07 -13.07
CA PHE A 141 -12.43 -6.67 -11.68
C PHE A 141 -11.59 -7.69 -10.91
N LEU A 142 -11.79 -8.97 -11.19
CA LEU A 142 -11.00 -10.04 -10.59
C LEU A 142 -9.52 -9.91 -10.94
N ALA A 143 -9.20 -9.68 -12.21
CA ALA A 143 -7.82 -9.49 -12.67
C ALA A 143 -7.19 -8.26 -12.00
N ALA A 144 -7.90 -7.15 -11.94
CA ALA A 144 -7.42 -5.93 -11.27
C ALA A 144 -7.20 -6.16 -9.78
N ARG A 145 -8.10 -6.89 -9.11
CA ARG A 145 -7.97 -7.28 -7.71
C ARG A 145 -6.78 -8.21 -7.45
N CYS A 146 -6.48 -9.11 -8.35
CA CYS A 146 -5.31 -9.98 -8.22
C CYS A 146 -4.00 -9.18 -8.32
N ILE A 147 -3.94 -8.20 -9.21
CA ILE A 147 -2.79 -7.29 -9.32
C ILE A 147 -2.67 -6.45 -8.05
N LEU A 148 -3.78 -5.92 -7.54
CA LEU A 148 -3.83 -5.19 -6.28
C LEU A 148 -3.29 -6.03 -5.12
N ALA A 149 -3.74 -7.28 -5.00
CA ALA A 149 -3.30 -8.21 -3.96
C ALA A 149 -1.79 -8.48 -4.02
N LEU A 150 -1.25 -8.66 -5.23
CA LEU A 150 0.17 -8.86 -5.47
C LEU A 150 1.01 -7.72 -4.88
N GLY A 151 0.61 -6.48 -5.13
CA GLY A 151 1.30 -5.30 -4.61
C GLY A 151 1.07 -5.08 -3.13
N GLU A 152 -0.18 -5.15 -2.67
CA GLU A 152 -0.55 -4.89 -1.28
C GLU A 152 0.09 -5.86 -0.28
N ALA A 153 0.29 -7.11 -0.69
CA ALA A 153 0.93 -8.11 0.13
C ALA A 153 2.36 -7.72 0.54
N GLY A 154 3.03 -6.88 -0.23
CA GLY A 154 4.38 -6.41 0.04
C GLY A 154 4.47 -5.29 1.08
N ASN A 155 3.38 -4.61 1.41
CA ASN A 155 3.42 -3.44 2.30
C ASN A 155 3.91 -3.78 3.71
N PHE A 156 3.33 -4.77 4.34
CA PHE A 156 3.66 -5.14 5.73
C PHE A 156 5.11 -5.66 5.85
N PRO A 157 5.56 -6.63 5.04
CA PRO A 157 6.96 -7.07 5.09
C PRO A 157 7.96 -5.96 4.81
N ALA A 158 7.69 -5.08 3.84
CA ALA A 158 8.56 -3.95 3.53
C ALA A 158 8.61 -2.94 4.67
N ALA A 159 7.46 -2.61 5.27
CA ALA A 159 7.39 -1.69 6.41
C ALA A 159 8.14 -2.24 7.64
N ILE A 160 8.02 -3.53 7.92
CA ILE A 160 8.77 -4.18 9.00
C ILE A 160 10.28 -4.10 8.74
N LYS A 161 10.70 -4.35 7.50
CA LYS A 161 12.11 -4.28 7.12
C LYS A 161 12.68 -2.87 7.29
N VAL A 162 11.95 -1.85 6.84
CA VAL A 162 12.33 -0.44 7.04
C VAL A 162 12.44 -0.11 8.51
N THR A 163 11.48 -0.55 9.32
CA THR A 163 11.48 -0.34 10.77
C THR A 163 12.71 -0.99 11.41
N ALA A 164 13.08 -2.20 10.98
CA ALA A 164 14.27 -2.88 11.47
C ALA A 164 15.56 -2.15 11.08
N GLU A 165 15.59 -1.48 9.94
CA GLU A 165 16.75 -0.70 9.47
C GLU A 165 16.91 0.65 10.18
N TYR A 166 15.79 1.32 10.51
CA TYR A 166 15.80 2.69 11.05
C TYR A 166 15.62 2.78 12.57
N PHE A 167 15.23 1.70 13.24
CA PHE A 167 14.97 1.72 14.68
C PHE A 167 15.75 0.63 15.41
N PRO A 168 16.31 0.94 16.57
CA PRO A 168 16.87 -0.07 17.46
C PRO A 168 15.75 -0.97 17.99
N LYS A 169 16.08 -2.19 18.41
CA LYS A 169 15.12 -3.19 18.86
C LYS A 169 14.13 -2.69 19.89
N LYS A 170 14.59 -1.85 20.83
CA LYS A 170 13.74 -1.28 21.89
C LYS A 170 12.61 -0.38 21.38
N ASP A 171 12.75 0.24 20.20
CA ASP A 171 11.79 1.18 19.64
C ASP A 171 10.92 0.56 18.52
N ARG A 172 11.24 -0.64 18.05
CA ARG A 172 10.57 -1.27 16.89
C ARG A 172 9.09 -1.52 17.11
N ALA A 173 8.71 -1.98 18.30
CA ALA A 173 7.30 -2.22 18.63
C ALA A 173 6.48 -0.93 18.57
N TYR A 174 7.05 0.17 19.08
CA TYR A 174 6.41 1.48 19.06
C TYR A 174 6.25 2.01 17.63
N ALA A 175 7.32 1.96 16.83
CA ALA A 175 7.28 2.36 15.42
C ALA A 175 6.29 1.52 14.61
N THR A 176 6.26 0.21 14.83
CA THR A 176 5.31 -0.71 14.20
C THR A 176 3.87 -0.36 14.55
N SER A 177 3.59 -0.02 15.82
CA SER A 177 2.25 0.40 16.24
C SER A 177 1.81 1.69 15.55
N ILE A 178 2.73 2.62 15.30
CA ILE A 178 2.44 3.87 14.59
C ILE A 178 2.06 3.59 13.13
N PHE A 179 2.86 2.83 12.40
CA PHE A 179 2.51 2.58 11.00
C PHE A 179 1.27 1.67 10.86
N ASN A 180 1.03 0.75 11.78
CA ASN A 180 -0.19 -0.05 11.80
C ASN A 180 -1.45 0.79 12.10
N ALA A 181 -1.32 1.87 12.86
CA ALA A 181 -2.41 2.82 13.07
C ALA A 181 -2.90 3.44 11.76
N GLY A 182 -2.05 3.46 10.73
CA GLY A 182 -2.44 3.87 9.37
C GLY A 182 -3.58 3.04 8.79
N ALA A 183 -3.66 1.76 9.12
CA ALA A 183 -4.78 0.90 8.72
C ALA A 183 -6.11 1.39 9.29
N SER A 184 -6.14 1.73 10.58
CA SER A 184 -7.33 2.26 11.25
C SER A 184 -7.73 3.63 10.69
N ILE A 185 -6.76 4.50 10.43
CA ILE A 185 -7.01 5.82 9.83
C ILE A 185 -7.56 5.66 8.41
N GLY A 186 -7.01 4.75 7.60
CA GLY A 186 -7.54 4.43 6.28
C GLY A 186 -9.00 3.94 6.35
N ALA A 187 -9.29 3.05 7.29
CA ALA A 187 -10.63 2.54 7.51
C ALA A 187 -11.63 3.62 7.94
N LEU A 188 -11.19 4.65 8.68
CA LEU A 188 -12.03 5.79 9.08
C LEU A 188 -12.24 6.79 7.94
N ILE A 189 -11.20 7.07 7.16
CA ILE A 189 -11.24 8.06 6.07
C ILE A 189 -12.05 7.51 4.88
N ALA A 190 -11.95 6.23 4.58
CA ALA A 190 -12.55 5.62 3.40
C ALA A 190 -14.05 5.89 3.27
N PRO A 191 -14.91 5.60 4.27
CA PRO A 191 -16.34 5.86 4.15
C PRO A 191 -16.69 7.35 4.06
N LEU A 192 -15.82 8.25 4.50
CA LEU A 192 -16.03 9.69 4.46
C LEU A 192 -15.64 10.31 3.11
N THR A 193 -14.76 9.69 2.35
CA THR A 193 -14.18 10.25 1.12
C THR A 193 -14.58 9.52 -0.14
N ILE A 194 -14.54 8.20 -0.14
CA ILE A 194 -14.75 7.39 -1.35
C ILE A 194 -16.17 7.53 -1.92
N PRO A 195 -17.25 7.45 -1.13
CA PRO A 195 -18.60 7.66 -1.65
C PRO A 195 -18.81 9.05 -2.23
N ILE A 196 -18.21 10.08 -1.63
CA ILE A 196 -18.29 11.47 -2.12
C ILE A 196 -17.60 11.58 -3.49
N LEU A 197 -16.42 11.01 -3.65
CA LEU A 197 -15.71 10.97 -4.93
C LEU A 197 -16.53 10.23 -6.01
N ALA A 198 -17.10 9.10 -5.66
CA ALA A 198 -17.89 8.30 -6.58
C ALA A 198 -19.17 9.03 -7.03
N LYS A 199 -19.85 9.72 -6.13
CA LYS A 199 -21.05 10.51 -6.45
C LYS A 199 -20.73 11.74 -7.30
N ALA A 200 -19.63 12.44 -7.00
CA ALA A 200 -19.27 13.69 -7.66
C ALA A 200 -18.65 13.45 -9.05
N PHE A 201 -17.81 12.42 -9.21
CA PHE A 201 -16.96 12.23 -10.39
C PHE A 201 -17.11 10.87 -11.06
N GLY A 202 -17.90 9.98 -10.50
CA GLY A 202 -18.03 8.58 -10.96
C GLY A 202 -17.17 7.63 -10.13
N TRP A 203 -17.57 6.35 -10.11
CA TRP A 203 -16.87 5.34 -9.34
C TRP A 203 -15.42 5.10 -9.86
N GLU A 204 -15.21 5.29 -11.15
CA GLU A 204 -13.89 5.15 -11.79
C GLU A 204 -12.89 6.13 -11.19
N MET A 205 -13.33 7.36 -10.95
CA MET A 205 -12.47 8.39 -10.35
C MET A 205 -12.10 8.08 -8.90
N ALA A 206 -12.96 7.39 -8.16
CA ALA A 206 -12.61 6.94 -6.81
C ALA A 206 -11.39 6.00 -6.86
N PHE A 207 -11.37 5.05 -7.79
CA PHE A 207 -10.22 4.16 -7.99
C PHE A 207 -8.96 4.92 -8.44
N ILE A 208 -9.11 5.85 -9.38
CA ILE A 208 -7.99 6.61 -9.94
C ILE A 208 -7.38 7.54 -8.88
N VAL A 209 -8.19 8.28 -8.14
CA VAL A 209 -7.71 9.23 -7.12
C VAL A 209 -7.00 8.49 -6.00
N ILE A 210 -7.63 7.47 -5.45
CA ILE A 210 -7.03 6.71 -4.34
C ILE A 210 -5.80 5.93 -4.83
N GLY A 211 -5.86 5.29 -5.99
CA GLY A 211 -4.69 4.63 -6.58
C GLY A 211 -3.55 5.60 -6.90
N GLY A 212 -3.89 6.81 -7.37
CA GLY A 212 -2.93 7.87 -7.63
C GLY A 212 -2.15 8.34 -6.40
N LEU A 213 -2.75 8.25 -5.22
CA LEU A 213 -2.06 8.58 -3.95
C LEU A 213 -0.82 7.70 -3.74
N GLY A 214 -0.88 6.43 -4.13
CA GLY A 214 0.27 5.53 -4.07
C GLY A 214 1.41 5.98 -4.98
N PHE A 215 1.11 6.43 -6.19
CA PHE A 215 2.13 6.95 -7.11
C PHE A 215 2.77 8.23 -6.58
N ILE A 216 2.00 9.11 -5.95
CA ILE A 216 2.53 10.32 -5.28
C ILE A 216 3.47 9.91 -4.14
N TRP A 217 3.08 8.94 -3.34
CA TRP A 217 3.91 8.42 -2.26
C TRP A 217 5.25 7.86 -2.79
N MET A 218 5.23 7.17 -3.92
CA MET A 218 6.45 6.66 -4.57
C MET A 218 7.43 7.78 -4.91
N GLY A 219 6.93 8.90 -5.42
CA GLY A 219 7.75 10.07 -5.71
C GLY A 219 8.48 10.59 -4.48
N PHE A 220 7.78 10.71 -3.36
CA PHE A 220 8.41 11.09 -2.08
C PHE A 220 9.43 10.06 -1.60
N TRP A 221 9.11 8.77 -1.70
CA TRP A 221 9.98 7.69 -1.24
C TRP A 221 11.32 7.66 -1.97
N VAL A 222 11.31 7.87 -3.27
CA VAL A 222 12.53 7.92 -4.10
C VAL A 222 13.53 8.95 -3.57
N PHE A 223 13.03 10.11 -3.15
CA PHE A 223 13.87 11.21 -2.67
C PHE A 223 14.16 11.16 -1.17
N MET A 224 13.27 10.57 -0.38
CA MET A 224 13.36 10.61 1.08
C MET A 224 14.06 9.41 1.69
N TYR A 225 14.00 8.25 1.05
CA TYR A 225 14.57 7.03 1.59
C TYR A 225 15.96 6.75 1.03
N ASP A 226 16.90 6.53 1.94
CA ASP A 226 18.15 5.82 1.75
C ASP A 226 18.42 5.01 3.01
N ALA A 227 19.31 4.01 2.92
CA ALA A 227 19.76 3.29 4.12
C ALA A 227 20.30 4.30 5.15
N PRO A 228 20.09 4.08 6.45
CA PRO A 228 20.49 5.07 7.48
C PRO A 228 21.92 5.57 7.35
N SER A 229 22.86 4.68 7.04
CA SER A 229 24.28 5.01 6.87
C SER A 229 24.57 5.87 5.64
N LYS A 230 23.67 5.87 4.64
CA LYS A 230 23.81 6.60 3.38
C LYS A 230 22.91 7.83 3.31
N SER A 231 22.00 8.01 4.27
CA SER A 231 21.09 9.14 4.28
C SER A 231 21.79 10.42 4.71
N LYS A 232 21.69 11.45 3.89
CA LYS A 232 22.17 12.80 4.22
C LYS A 232 21.35 13.51 5.30
N HIS A 233 20.19 12.98 5.65
CA HIS A 233 19.29 13.54 6.67
C HIS A 233 19.53 12.95 8.06
N VAL A 234 20.31 11.88 8.15
CA VAL A 234 20.66 11.20 9.39
C VAL A 234 22.06 11.62 9.78
N ASN A 235 22.21 12.32 10.92
CA ASN A 235 23.53 12.70 11.42
C ASN A 235 24.19 11.51 12.13
N LYS A 236 25.45 11.70 12.51
CA LYS A 236 26.23 10.67 13.18
C LYS A 236 25.62 10.19 14.50
N ALA A 237 25.07 11.13 15.28
CA ALA A 237 24.42 10.81 16.55
C ALA A 237 23.19 9.93 16.38
N GLU A 238 22.35 10.24 15.38
CA GLU A 238 21.17 9.42 15.05
C GLU A 238 21.59 8.05 14.51
N LEU A 239 22.60 7.98 13.66
CA LEU A 239 23.11 6.72 13.11
C LEU A 239 23.61 5.80 14.24
N GLU A 240 24.35 6.33 15.19
CA GLU A 240 24.81 5.57 16.37
C GLU A 240 23.62 5.06 17.19
N TYR A 241 22.61 5.88 17.37
CA TYR A 241 21.38 5.47 18.05
C TYR A 241 20.65 4.33 17.32
N ILE A 242 20.51 4.43 15.99
CA ILE A 242 19.85 3.42 15.15
C ILE A 242 20.62 2.09 15.21
N GLU A 243 21.93 2.15 15.15
CA GLU A 243 22.82 0.97 15.07
C GLU A 243 23.28 0.45 16.44
N GLN A 244 22.72 0.93 17.55
CA GLN A 244 23.18 0.57 18.89
C GLN A 244 23.19 -0.95 19.16
N ASP A 245 22.24 -1.70 18.61
CA ASP A 245 22.18 -3.16 18.79
C ASP A 245 23.32 -3.88 18.04
N GLN A 246 23.71 -3.36 16.88
CA GLN A 246 24.82 -3.89 16.10
C GLN A 246 26.15 -3.63 16.79
N ASN A 247 26.29 -2.46 17.40
CA ASN A 247 27.50 -2.09 18.18
C ASN A 247 27.62 -2.95 19.44
N GLU A 248 26.52 -3.25 20.12
CA GLU A 248 26.49 -4.15 21.27
C GLU A 248 26.82 -5.60 20.88
N ALA A 249 26.30 -6.08 19.76
CA ALA A 249 26.61 -7.42 19.24
C ALA A 249 28.09 -7.58 18.85
N GLY A 250 28.71 -6.50 18.34
CA GLY A 250 30.14 -6.46 18.06
C GLY A 250 31.03 -6.39 19.30
N ALA A 251 30.45 -6.04 20.47
CA ALA A 251 31.12 -5.96 21.77
C ALA A 251 30.90 -7.20 22.63
N GLY A 252 30.37 -8.32 22.08
CA GLY A 252 30.19 -9.59 22.78
C GLY A 252 31.51 -10.10 23.36
N PRO A 253 31.47 -10.92 24.45
CA PRO A 253 32.66 -11.36 25.11
C PRO A 253 33.58 -12.10 24.16
N LYS A 254 34.79 -11.61 24.02
CA LYS A 254 35.85 -12.37 23.35
C LYS A 254 36.08 -13.62 24.21
N THR A 255 35.64 -14.75 23.72
CA THR A 255 36.02 -16.04 24.31
C THR A 255 37.54 -16.13 24.22
N GLU A 256 38.17 -16.12 25.38
CA GLU A 256 39.58 -16.49 25.51
C GLU A 256 39.80 -17.93 25.06
#